data_b61c073fd1662ec40ed4933155e45fcd
#
_entry.id   b61c073fd1662ec40ed4933155e45fcd
#
_cell.length_a   1.000
_cell.length_b   1.000
_cell.length_c   1.000
_cell.angle_alpha   90.00
_cell.angle_beta   90.00
_cell.angle_gamma   90.00
#
_symmetry.space_group_name_H-M   'P 1'
#
loop_
_entity.id
_entity.type
_entity.pdbx_description
1 polymer ?
#
loop_
_entity_poly.entity_id
_entity_poly.type
_entity_poly.pdbx_seq_one_letter_code
_entity_poly.pdbx_strand_id
1 'polypeptide(L)'
;MKKLKFTFHGKDFYANMLPEEAPLTCEAVEKACPFITRWIHAKIVYNEVFCMTQIEGPTFRENPIPNVPGDIGFYDIPQCICCWHGDMTPLGAGNVFARFTPEQMAVFHEETVGLWEEQGCPVVVDVVEEE
;
A
#
# COMPACT_ATOMS: atom_id res chain seq x y z
N MET A 1 5.10 10.96 13.73
CA MET A 1 4.24 10.58 12.59
C MET A 1 4.38 9.10 12.29
N LYS A 2 3.26 8.41 12.11
CA LYS A 2 3.28 6.99 11.79
C LYS A 2 3.47 6.77 10.31
N LYS A 3 4.35 5.83 9.99
CA LYS A 3 4.65 5.47 8.60
C LYS A 3 4.41 3.99 8.39
N LEU A 4 3.91 3.68 7.21
CA LEU A 4 3.81 2.32 6.71
C LEU A 4 5.18 1.94 6.18
N LYS A 5 5.66 0.75 6.54
CA LYS A 5 6.97 0.28 6.10
C LYS A 5 6.82 -1.05 5.38
N PHE A 6 7.37 -1.12 4.18
CA PHE A 6 7.45 -2.35 3.40
C PHE A 6 8.91 -2.78 3.34
N THR A 7 9.19 -4.02 3.74
CA THR A 7 10.55 -4.58 3.69
C THR A 7 10.56 -5.75 2.72
N PHE A 8 11.32 -5.62 1.64
CA PHE A 8 11.53 -6.68 0.67
C PHE A 8 12.84 -6.44 -0.08
N HIS A 9 13.41 -7.48 -0.67
CA HIS A 9 14.72 -7.43 -1.32
C HIS A 9 15.81 -6.88 -0.39
N GLY A 10 15.67 -7.09 0.94
CA GLY A 10 16.62 -6.58 1.91
C GLY A 10 16.61 -5.08 2.11
N LYS A 11 15.56 -4.38 1.68
CA LYS A 11 15.45 -2.92 1.77
C LYS A 11 14.13 -2.52 2.40
N ASP A 12 14.12 -1.35 3.03
CA ASP A 12 12.93 -0.77 3.65
C ASP A 12 12.41 0.40 2.81
N PHE A 13 11.08 0.46 2.64
CA PHE A 13 10.40 1.52 1.91
C PHE A 13 9.31 2.08 2.81
N TYR A 14 9.15 3.41 2.82
CA TYR A 14 8.26 4.09 3.75
C TYR A 14 7.20 4.89 3.01
N ALA A 15 6.03 4.99 3.62
CA ALA A 15 4.95 5.84 3.15
C ALA A 15 4.28 6.48 4.36
N ASN A 16 3.72 7.67 4.17
CA ASN A 16 3.07 8.39 5.24
C ASN A 16 1.63 7.92 5.41
N MET A 17 1.24 7.54 6.61
CA MET A 17 -0.15 7.18 6.89
C MET A 17 -1.01 8.45 6.97
N LEU A 18 -2.30 8.30 6.69
CA LEU A 18 -3.27 9.39 6.65
C LEU A 18 -4.34 9.18 7.71
N PRO A 19 -3.98 9.32 9.01
CA PRO A 19 -4.91 9.00 10.09
C PRO A 19 -6.09 9.97 10.22
N GLU A 20 -5.98 11.19 9.67
CA GLU A 20 -7.09 12.13 9.71
C GLU A 20 -8.14 11.80 8.66
N GLU A 21 -7.71 11.34 7.48
CA GLU A 21 -8.60 11.00 6.37
C GLU A 21 -9.17 9.59 6.50
N ALA A 22 -8.40 8.66 7.07
CA ALA A 22 -8.79 7.26 7.18
C ALA A 22 -8.42 6.68 8.55
N PRO A 23 -9.02 7.19 9.63
CA PRO A 23 -8.62 6.78 10.99
C PRO A 23 -8.87 5.31 11.30
N LEU A 24 -10.01 4.77 10.88
CA LEU A 24 -10.34 3.38 11.16
C LEU A 24 -9.48 2.41 10.36
N THR A 25 -9.19 2.77 9.11
CA THR A 25 -8.33 1.95 8.25
C THR A 25 -6.89 1.95 8.77
N CYS A 26 -6.37 3.11 9.14
CA CYS A 26 -5.03 3.23 9.71
C CYS A 26 -4.89 2.41 11.00
N GLU A 27 -5.88 2.50 11.87
CA GLU A 27 -5.89 1.73 13.12
C GLU A 27 -5.91 0.22 12.85
N ALA A 28 -6.76 -0.22 11.91
CA ALA A 28 -6.88 -1.63 11.58
C ALA A 28 -5.58 -2.19 11.00
N VAL A 29 -4.95 -1.44 10.11
CA VAL A 29 -3.67 -1.85 9.51
C VAL A 29 -2.59 -1.94 10.59
N GLU A 30 -2.49 -0.94 11.43
CA GLU A 30 -1.49 -0.93 12.51
C GLU A 30 -1.69 -2.12 13.46
N LYS A 31 -2.94 -2.42 13.78
CA LYS A 31 -3.26 -3.51 14.71
C LYS A 31 -2.88 -4.87 14.12
N ALA A 32 -2.93 -5.02 12.80
CA ALA A 32 -2.56 -6.27 12.13
C ALA A 32 -1.04 -6.43 11.99
N CYS A 33 -0.29 -5.35 12.05
CA CYS A 33 1.16 -5.35 11.83
C CYS A 33 1.95 -5.84 13.05
N PRO A 34 3.16 -6.39 12.84
CA PRO A 34 3.72 -6.70 11.53
C PRO A 34 3.16 -7.99 10.95
N PHE A 35 3.15 -8.10 9.62
CA PHE A 35 2.77 -9.35 8.99
C PHE A 35 3.60 -9.56 7.72
N ILE A 36 3.65 -10.81 7.26
CA ILE A 36 4.37 -11.20 6.06
C ILE A 36 3.35 -11.61 5.02
N THR A 37 3.52 -11.09 3.80
CA THR A 37 2.68 -11.44 2.67
C THR A 37 3.55 -11.50 1.41
N ARG A 38 2.93 -11.42 0.23
CA ARG A 38 3.64 -11.50 -1.03
C ARG A 38 3.13 -10.45 -1.99
N TRP A 39 4.06 -9.82 -2.71
CA TRP A 39 3.72 -8.85 -3.74
C TRP A 39 3.20 -9.54 -5.00
N ILE A 40 2.14 -8.97 -5.55
CA ILE A 40 1.63 -9.32 -6.88
C ILE A 40 1.59 -8.02 -7.67
N HIS A 41 2.21 -8.01 -8.85
CA HIS A 41 2.12 -6.85 -9.73
C HIS A 41 0.86 -6.97 -10.58
N ALA A 42 0.02 -5.94 -10.53
CA ALA A 42 -1.23 -5.90 -11.27
C ALA A 42 -0.98 -5.83 -12.77
N LYS A 43 -1.93 -6.33 -13.55
CA LYS A 43 -1.79 -6.40 -15.01
C LYS A 43 -2.69 -5.41 -15.76
N ILE A 44 -3.67 -4.84 -15.07
CA ILE A 44 -4.68 -3.99 -15.72
C ILE A 44 -4.39 -2.51 -15.54
N VAL A 45 -4.06 -2.10 -14.32
CA VAL A 45 -3.87 -0.69 -13.99
C VAL A 45 -2.44 -0.20 -14.17
N TYR A 46 -1.57 -1.01 -14.75
CA TYR A 46 -0.19 -0.73 -15.10
C TYR A 46 0.74 -0.69 -13.89
N ASN A 47 1.00 0.46 -13.27
CA ASN A 47 1.96 0.57 -12.16
C ASN A 47 1.29 0.40 -10.80
N GLU A 48 0.79 -0.81 -10.53
CA GLU A 48 0.22 -1.16 -9.25
C GLU A 48 0.79 -2.48 -8.76
N VAL A 49 1.25 -2.51 -7.51
CA VAL A 49 1.53 -3.75 -6.79
C VAL A 49 0.55 -3.86 -5.63
N PHE A 50 0.14 -5.08 -5.33
CA PHE A 50 -0.73 -5.31 -4.18
C PHE A 50 -0.32 -6.57 -3.44
N CYS A 51 -0.71 -6.64 -2.17
CA CYS A 51 -0.48 -7.82 -1.36
C CYS A 51 -1.79 -8.21 -0.66
N MET A 52 -2.02 -9.50 -0.54
CA MET A 52 -3.20 -10.01 0.14
C MET A 52 -3.03 -9.88 1.64
N THR A 53 -4.12 -9.59 2.34
CA THR A 53 -4.10 -9.31 3.77
C THR A 53 -5.16 -10.12 4.51
N GLN A 54 -5.09 -10.11 5.85
CA GLN A 54 -6.11 -10.66 6.75
C GLN A 54 -6.35 -9.59 7.82
N ILE A 55 -6.96 -8.48 7.41
CA ILE A 55 -7.14 -7.32 8.27
C ILE A 55 -8.62 -7.13 8.56
N GLU A 56 -8.99 -7.13 9.84
CA GLU A 56 -10.33 -6.75 10.28
C GLU A 56 -10.40 -5.22 10.32
N GLY A 57 -10.89 -4.64 9.24
CA GLY A 57 -11.00 -3.21 9.10
C GLY A 57 -12.41 -2.81 8.67
N PRO A 58 -12.59 -1.53 8.33
CA PRO A 58 -13.89 -1.08 7.88
C PRO A 58 -14.32 -1.79 6.61
N THR A 59 -15.60 -2.14 6.55
CA THR A 59 -16.20 -2.78 5.37
C THR A 59 -16.72 -1.76 4.37
N PHE A 60 -16.49 -0.49 4.65
CA PHE A 60 -16.84 0.62 3.77
C PHE A 60 -15.56 1.38 3.41
N ARG A 61 -15.63 2.14 2.33
CA ARG A 61 -14.49 2.98 1.92
C ARG A 61 -14.51 4.25 2.73
N GLU A 62 -13.56 4.37 3.64
CA GLU A 62 -13.47 5.48 4.58
C GLU A 62 -13.01 6.77 3.90
N ASN A 63 -12.08 6.66 2.97
CA ASN A 63 -11.55 7.78 2.21
C ASN A 63 -11.62 7.49 0.70
N PRO A 64 -12.85 7.51 0.12
CA PRO A 64 -13.06 7.11 -1.27
C PRO A 64 -12.72 8.23 -2.24
N ILE A 65 -11.45 8.36 -2.57
CA ILE A 65 -10.97 9.35 -3.54
C ILE A 65 -10.42 8.65 -4.78
N PRO A 66 -10.43 9.32 -5.94
CA PRO A 66 -9.79 8.77 -7.13
C PRO A 66 -8.31 8.52 -6.87
N ASN A 67 -7.84 7.32 -7.22
CA ASN A 67 -6.45 6.95 -7.00
C ASN A 67 -5.53 7.74 -7.92
N VAL A 68 -4.43 8.22 -7.37
CA VAL A 68 -3.37 8.89 -8.13
C VAL A 68 -2.04 8.22 -7.80
N PRO A 69 -1.01 8.40 -8.63
CA PRO A 69 0.30 7.84 -8.33
C PRO A 69 0.78 8.26 -6.93
N GLY A 70 1.27 7.29 -6.17
CA GLY A 70 1.71 7.49 -4.80
C GLY A 70 0.70 7.08 -3.75
N ASP A 71 -0.56 6.87 -4.12
CA ASP A 71 -1.60 6.46 -3.17
C ASP A 71 -1.45 5.01 -2.78
N ILE A 72 -1.87 4.69 -1.55
CA ILE A 72 -1.93 3.34 -1.02
C ILE A 72 -3.33 3.14 -0.46
N GLY A 73 -4.01 2.09 -0.92
CA GLY A 73 -5.37 1.79 -0.53
C GLY A 73 -5.52 0.45 0.15
N PHE A 74 -6.58 0.33 0.94
CA PHE A 74 -6.98 -0.93 1.56
C PHE A 74 -8.38 -1.29 1.09
N TYR A 75 -8.56 -2.56 0.72
CA TYR A 75 -9.86 -3.12 0.37
C TYR A 75 -10.17 -4.29 1.29
N ASP A 76 -11.34 -4.26 1.93
CA ASP A 76 -11.79 -5.36 2.79
C ASP A 76 -12.14 -6.60 1.96
N ILE A 77 -12.62 -6.40 0.75
CA ILE A 77 -12.87 -7.44 -0.25
C ILE A 77 -12.22 -6.96 -1.55
N PRO A 78 -11.22 -7.69 -2.06
CA PRO A 78 -10.75 -9.05 -1.72
C PRO A 78 -9.68 -9.15 -0.63
N GLN A 79 -9.58 -8.24 0.31
CA GLN A 79 -8.55 -8.24 1.35
C GLN A 79 -7.17 -8.02 0.76
N CYS A 80 -6.86 -6.75 0.49
CA CYS A 80 -5.55 -6.40 -0.06
C CYS A 80 -5.17 -4.96 0.27
N ILE A 81 -3.87 -4.73 0.27
CA ILE A 81 -3.28 -3.38 0.27
C ILE A 81 -2.70 -3.17 -1.12
N CYS A 82 -3.12 -2.08 -1.77
CA CYS A 82 -2.71 -1.73 -3.12
C CYS A 82 -1.83 -0.49 -3.09
N CYS A 83 -0.70 -0.54 -3.80
CA CYS A 83 0.22 0.59 -3.91
C CYS A 83 0.33 0.99 -5.39
N TRP A 84 -0.03 2.23 -5.69
CA TRP A 84 0.05 2.77 -7.05
C TRP A 84 1.38 3.52 -7.17
N HIS A 85 2.40 2.86 -7.74
CA HIS A 85 3.79 3.30 -7.64
C HIS A 85 4.31 4.10 -8.83
N GLY A 86 3.44 4.51 -9.71
CA GLY A 86 3.79 5.30 -10.90
C GLY A 86 2.55 5.56 -11.74
N ASP A 87 2.76 5.95 -12.98
CA ASP A 87 1.66 6.21 -13.91
C ASP A 87 0.73 5.00 -13.98
N MET A 88 -0.57 5.24 -13.87
CA MET A 88 -1.57 4.19 -13.80
C MET A 88 -2.90 4.69 -14.37
N THR A 89 -3.74 3.73 -14.74
CA THR A 89 -5.10 4.02 -15.16
C THR A 89 -6.04 3.60 -14.01
N PRO A 90 -6.65 4.56 -13.30
CA PRO A 90 -7.50 4.22 -12.17
C PRO A 90 -8.79 3.53 -12.62
N LEU A 91 -9.25 2.56 -11.81
CA LEU A 91 -10.48 1.82 -12.04
C LEU A 91 -11.59 2.25 -11.07
N GLY A 92 -11.55 3.49 -10.63
CA GLY A 92 -12.52 4.06 -9.71
C GLY A 92 -11.85 4.62 -8.46
N ALA A 93 -12.65 4.91 -7.44
CA ALA A 93 -12.15 5.45 -6.18
C ALA A 93 -11.72 4.31 -5.26
N GLY A 94 -10.53 4.45 -4.67
CA GLY A 94 -10.04 3.51 -3.66
C GLY A 94 -10.33 4.02 -2.26
N ASN A 95 -9.98 3.21 -1.27
CA ASN A 95 -9.98 3.63 0.13
C ASN A 95 -8.53 3.95 0.50
N VAL A 96 -8.13 5.21 0.30
CA VAL A 96 -6.73 5.64 0.44
C VAL A 96 -6.43 5.94 1.91
N PHE A 97 -5.48 5.20 2.49
CA PHE A 97 -5.11 5.37 3.91
C PHE A 97 -3.65 5.74 4.13
N ALA A 98 -2.84 5.75 3.06
CA ALA A 98 -1.44 6.13 3.13
C ALA A 98 -1.00 6.69 1.77
N ARG A 99 0.13 7.39 1.78
CA ARG A 99 0.62 8.03 0.56
C ARG A 99 2.14 8.15 0.60
N PHE A 100 2.77 7.82 -0.52
CA PHE A 100 4.19 8.12 -0.71
C PHE A 100 4.38 9.59 -1.02
N THR A 101 5.45 10.19 -0.49
CA THR A 101 5.96 11.44 -1.06
C THR A 101 6.52 11.14 -2.45
N PRO A 102 6.72 12.16 -3.31
CA PRO A 102 7.35 11.91 -4.62
C PRO A 102 8.70 11.18 -4.52
N GLU A 103 9.51 11.51 -3.52
CA GLU A 103 10.81 10.87 -3.31
C GLU A 103 10.66 9.42 -2.88
N GLN A 104 9.73 9.16 -1.93
CA GLN A 104 9.45 7.79 -1.49
C GLN A 104 8.91 6.94 -2.63
N MET A 105 8.03 7.52 -3.45
CA MET A 105 7.45 6.82 -4.59
C MET A 105 8.52 6.46 -5.62
N ALA A 106 9.43 7.38 -5.91
CA ALA A 106 10.49 7.12 -6.88
C ALA A 106 11.35 5.93 -6.49
N VAL A 107 11.75 5.86 -5.22
CA VAL A 107 12.56 4.76 -4.70
C VAL A 107 11.76 3.45 -4.73
N PHE A 108 10.50 3.48 -4.33
CA PHE A 108 9.64 2.31 -4.32
C PHE A 108 9.36 1.81 -5.75
N HIS A 109 9.10 2.74 -6.68
CA HIS A 109 8.85 2.41 -8.09
C HIS A 109 10.04 1.68 -8.70
N GLU A 110 11.25 2.18 -8.47
CA GLU A 110 12.46 1.59 -9.01
C GLU A 110 12.59 0.11 -8.60
N GLU A 111 12.21 -0.21 -7.36
CA GLU A 111 12.29 -1.57 -6.85
C GLU A 111 11.10 -2.42 -7.31
N THR A 112 9.92 -1.84 -7.42
CA THR A 112 8.70 -2.62 -7.69
C THR A 112 8.44 -2.88 -9.17
N VAL A 113 9.02 -2.10 -10.07
CA VAL A 113 8.81 -2.29 -11.50
C VAL A 113 9.25 -3.69 -11.95
N GLY A 114 10.29 -4.25 -11.33
CA GLY A 114 10.76 -5.61 -11.64
C GLY A 114 9.86 -6.72 -11.11
N LEU A 115 8.91 -6.39 -10.22
CA LEU A 115 8.00 -7.39 -9.68
C LEU A 115 7.01 -7.91 -10.72
N TRP A 116 6.87 -7.22 -11.84
CA TRP A 116 6.11 -7.73 -12.97
C TRP A 116 6.57 -9.13 -13.38
N GLU A 117 7.88 -9.38 -13.28
CA GLU A 117 8.48 -10.67 -13.61
C GLU A 117 8.81 -11.52 -12.39
N GLU A 118 8.62 -10.96 -11.19
CA GLU A 118 8.92 -11.63 -9.92
C GLU A 118 7.67 -11.68 -9.05
N GLN A 119 6.63 -12.33 -9.55
CA GLN A 119 5.36 -12.44 -8.84
C GLN A 119 5.53 -13.30 -7.58
N GLY A 120 4.96 -12.86 -6.49
CA GLY A 120 5.01 -13.59 -5.24
C GLY A 120 6.21 -13.25 -4.36
N CYS A 121 6.91 -12.16 -4.65
CA CYS A 121 8.04 -11.71 -3.81
C CYS A 121 7.57 -11.48 -2.37
N PRO A 122 8.22 -12.09 -1.35
CA PRO A 122 7.83 -11.87 0.04
C PRO A 122 8.05 -10.43 0.48
N VAL A 123 7.12 -9.92 1.29
CA VAL A 123 7.21 -8.57 1.85
C VAL A 123 6.72 -8.58 3.30
N VAL A 124 7.45 -7.88 4.17
CA VAL A 124 7.02 -7.62 5.54
C VAL A 124 6.37 -6.23 5.56
N VAL A 125 5.15 -6.18 6.10
CA VAL A 125 4.42 -4.92 6.26
C VAL A 125 4.39 -4.58 7.73
N ASP A 126 4.77 -3.36 8.07
CA ASP A 126 4.80 -2.89 9.45
C ASP A 126 4.40 -1.42 9.52
N VAL A 127 4.06 -0.98 10.71
CA VAL A 127 3.81 0.43 11.01
C VAL A 127 4.84 0.86 12.03
N VAL A 128 5.55 1.94 11.73
CA VAL A 128 6.60 2.45 12.60
C VAL A 128 6.33 3.90 12.95
N GLU A 129 6.76 4.31 14.13
CA GLU A 129 6.71 5.70 14.56
C GLU A 129 8.02 6.36 14.19
N GLU A 130 7.95 7.50 13.53
CA GLU A 130 9.11 8.25 13.12
C GLU A 130 8.96 9.70 13.54
N GLU A 131 9.95 10.23 14.22
CA GLU A 131 9.96 11.60 14.73
C GLU A 131 10.33 12.62 13.65
#